data_60320fb98bcdab23320179dda7840be5
#
_entry.id   60320fb98bcdab23320179dda7840be5
#
_cell.length_a   1.000
_cell.length_b   1.000
_cell.length_c   1.000
_cell.angle_alpha   90.00
_cell.angle_beta   90.00
_cell.angle_gamma   90.00
#
_symmetry.space_group_name_H-M   'P 1'
#
loop_
_entity.id
_entity.type
_entity.pdbx_description
1 polymer ?
#
loop_
_entity_poly.entity_id
_entity_poly.type
_entity_poly.pdbx_seq_one_letter_code
_entity_poly.pdbx_strand_id
1 'polypeptide(L)'
;MKTVFTTGEAAKICKVSQQTIIRCFDSGQLKGFRVPGSRFRRIPRDQLYNFMRENGIPTDALESGKRKALIVDDDVDLVELLVDAFERDGRFELRTANNGFDAGMLVKEFHPDIVVLDIMLPDINGKEVCQRVRMDKTMEDVKILCISGMIEQDKVADLMACGANEFMQKPFSVEALVDKACHMLDMESVNS
;
A
#
# COMPACT_ATOMS: atom_id res chain seq x y z
N MET A 1 -7.93 5.96 7.30
CA MET A 1 -6.60 6.09 7.98
C MET A 1 -6.80 6.06 9.49
N LYS A 2 -6.04 5.24 10.21
CA LYS A 2 -6.20 5.14 11.67
C LYS A 2 -5.78 6.44 12.37
N THR A 3 -6.71 7.04 13.08
CA THR A 3 -6.53 8.35 13.74
C THR A 3 -6.13 8.26 15.21
N VAL A 4 -6.30 7.08 15.84
CA VAL A 4 -6.02 6.85 17.26
C VAL A 4 -5.37 5.48 17.46
N PHE A 5 -4.30 5.44 18.23
CA PHE A 5 -3.51 4.24 18.52
C PHE A 5 -3.61 3.81 19.98
N THR A 6 -3.46 2.51 20.20
CA THR A 6 -3.19 1.94 21.52
C THR A 6 -1.72 2.11 21.90
N THR A 7 -1.36 1.92 23.16
CA THR A 7 0.05 1.95 23.60
C THR A 7 0.90 0.86 22.94
N GLY A 8 0.32 -0.30 22.64
CA GLY A 8 1.03 -1.39 21.95
C GLY A 8 1.31 -1.07 20.48
N GLU A 9 0.37 -0.44 19.79
CA GLU A 9 0.56 0.00 18.40
C GLU A 9 1.56 1.14 18.30
N ALA A 10 1.46 2.15 19.19
CA ALA A 10 2.43 3.22 19.26
C ALA A 10 3.85 2.70 19.54
N ALA A 11 3.98 1.69 20.40
CA ALA A 11 5.25 1.05 20.69
C ALA A 11 5.89 0.39 19.45
N LYS A 12 5.08 -0.32 18.65
CA LYS A 12 5.52 -0.92 17.37
C LYS A 12 5.97 0.15 16.37
N ILE A 13 5.18 1.22 16.21
CA ILE A 13 5.47 2.33 15.32
C ILE A 13 6.78 3.03 15.72
N CYS A 14 6.96 3.35 17.00
CA CYS A 14 8.15 4.00 17.52
C CYS A 14 9.36 3.06 17.69
N LYS A 15 9.19 1.75 17.43
CA LYS A 15 10.21 0.70 17.66
C LYS A 15 10.78 0.71 19.08
N VAL A 16 9.92 0.95 20.07
CA VAL A 16 10.26 0.95 21.50
C VAL A 16 9.39 -0.05 22.28
N SER A 17 9.70 -0.29 23.56
CA SER A 17 8.84 -1.14 24.41
C SER A 17 7.50 -0.45 24.71
N GLN A 18 6.44 -1.25 24.89
CA GLN A 18 5.13 -0.72 25.31
C GLN A 18 5.24 0.00 26.68
N GLN A 19 6.11 -0.47 27.56
CA GLN A 19 6.37 0.15 28.85
C GLN A 19 6.95 1.56 28.72
N THR A 20 7.80 1.80 27.69
CA THR A 20 8.35 3.12 27.36
C THR A 20 7.22 4.06 26.95
N ILE A 21 6.33 3.64 26.06
CA ILE A 21 5.18 4.45 25.64
C ILE A 21 4.26 4.77 26.82
N ILE A 22 3.99 3.79 27.68
CA ILE A 22 3.16 4.00 28.89
C ILE A 22 3.79 5.07 29.80
N ARG A 23 5.11 4.99 30.02
CA ARG A 23 5.85 5.95 30.85
C ARG A 23 5.82 7.35 30.24
N CYS A 24 6.05 7.49 28.92
CA CYS A 24 5.98 8.78 28.23
C CYS A 24 4.56 9.38 28.26
N PHE A 25 3.53 8.55 28.17
CA PHE A 25 2.14 8.98 28.31
C PHE A 25 1.85 9.47 29.75
N ASP A 26 2.24 8.69 30.76
CA ASP A 26 1.95 9.02 32.17
C ASP A 26 2.78 10.21 32.69
N SER A 27 3.97 10.46 32.10
CA SER A 27 4.78 11.68 32.37
C SER A 27 4.30 12.92 31.62
N GLY A 28 3.34 12.80 30.67
CA GLY A 28 2.84 13.89 29.86
C GLY A 28 3.70 14.24 28.64
N GLN A 29 4.81 13.55 28.41
CA GLN A 29 5.65 13.71 27.21
C GLN A 29 4.91 13.25 25.93
N LEU A 30 4.10 12.21 26.02
CA LEU A 30 3.24 11.75 24.93
C LEU A 30 1.79 12.07 25.28
N LYS A 31 1.20 13.02 24.57
CA LYS A 31 -0.16 13.45 24.81
C LYS A 31 -1.18 12.44 24.26
N GLY A 32 -2.31 12.33 24.95
CA GLY A 32 -3.43 11.47 24.56
C GLY A 32 -4.53 11.50 25.60
N PHE A 33 -5.47 10.57 25.52
CA PHE A 33 -6.59 10.50 26.46
C PHE A 33 -6.79 9.07 26.97
N ARG A 34 -7.49 8.96 28.09
CA ARG A 34 -7.98 7.67 28.63
C ARG A 34 -9.45 7.52 28.28
N VAL A 35 -9.83 6.32 27.89
CA VAL A 35 -11.25 6.02 27.68
C VAL A 35 -11.98 6.14 29.02
N PRO A 36 -13.04 6.96 29.12
CA PRO A 36 -13.80 7.11 30.36
C PRO A 36 -14.22 5.75 30.94
N GLY A 37 -14.00 5.55 32.24
CA GLY A 37 -14.30 4.29 32.91
C GLY A 37 -13.33 3.13 32.65
N SER A 38 -12.23 3.36 31.94
CA SER A 38 -11.25 2.32 31.66
C SER A 38 -9.80 2.77 31.88
N ARG A 39 -8.89 1.78 32.00
CA ARG A 39 -7.44 2.03 32.12
C ARG A 39 -6.76 2.18 30.74
N PHE A 40 -7.51 2.05 29.64
CA PHE A 40 -6.97 2.05 28.30
C PHE A 40 -6.57 3.46 27.85
N ARG A 41 -5.31 3.62 27.47
CA ARG A 41 -4.75 4.84 26.90
C ARG A 41 -4.97 4.84 25.40
N ARG A 42 -5.28 6.02 24.86
CA ARG A 42 -5.47 6.28 23.44
C ARG A 42 -4.60 7.45 23.02
N ILE A 43 -3.88 7.28 21.95
CA ILE A 43 -2.89 8.23 21.46
C ILE A 43 -3.36 8.70 20.08
N PRO A 44 -3.81 9.96 19.95
CA PRO A 44 -4.14 10.53 18.64
C PRO A 44 -2.91 10.54 17.72
N ARG A 45 -3.15 10.41 16.42
CA ARG A 45 -2.10 10.33 15.40
C ARG A 45 -1.19 11.57 15.40
N ASP A 46 -1.78 12.75 15.46
CA ASP A 46 -1.08 14.03 15.53
C ASP A 46 -0.15 14.13 16.75
N GLN A 47 -0.61 13.63 17.89
CA GLN A 47 0.19 13.61 19.13
C GLN A 47 1.34 12.60 19.07
N LEU A 48 1.11 11.44 18.44
CA LEU A 48 2.17 10.45 18.22
C LEU A 48 3.21 10.98 17.23
N TYR A 49 2.77 11.65 16.16
CA TYR A 49 3.64 12.28 15.18
C TYR A 49 4.54 13.37 15.81
N ASN A 50 3.95 14.28 16.60
CA ASN A 50 4.71 15.32 17.28
C ASN A 50 5.73 14.73 18.26
N PHE A 51 5.32 13.73 19.05
CA PHE A 51 6.21 13.01 19.96
C PHE A 51 7.40 12.37 19.23
N MET A 52 7.16 11.72 18.09
CA MET A 52 8.21 11.10 17.29
C MET A 52 9.21 12.17 16.78
N ARG A 53 8.71 13.28 16.23
CA ARG A 53 9.55 14.40 15.76
C ARG A 53 10.40 15.00 16.88
N GLU A 54 9.81 15.29 18.02
CA GLU A 54 10.49 15.88 19.18
C GLU A 54 11.58 14.97 19.76
N ASN A 55 11.44 13.65 19.61
CA ASN A 55 12.38 12.66 20.11
C ASN A 55 13.32 12.08 19.03
N GLY A 56 13.32 12.64 17.81
CA GLY A 56 14.17 12.19 16.70
C GLY A 56 13.84 10.76 16.22
N ILE A 57 12.62 10.29 16.46
CA ILE A 57 12.15 8.99 15.95
C ILE A 57 11.67 9.19 14.50
N PRO A 58 12.12 8.36 13.53
CA PRO A 58 11.67 8.45 12.15
C PRO A 58 10.14 8.38 12.04
N THR A 59 9.54 9.32 11.34
CA THR A 59 8.08 9.44 11.21
C THR A 59 7.51 8.62 10.06
N ASP A 60 8.37 7.99 9.25
CA ASP A 60 8.01 7.21 8.07
C ASP A 60 6.90 6.17 8.36
N ALA A 61 6.97 5.52 9.52
CA ALA A 61 5.96 4.53 9.93
C ALA A 61 4.58 5.15 10.24
N LEU A 62 4.51 6.45 10.53
CA LEU A 62 3.28 7.21 10.66
C LEU A 62 2.90 7.90 9.35
N GLU A 63 3.87 8.44 8.64
CA GLU A 63 3.67 9.03 7.31
C GLU A 63 3.30 7.94 6.30
N SER A 64 3.87 6.74 6.43
CA SER A 64 3.53 5.54 5.68
C SER A 64 2.24 4.82 6.12
N GLY A 65 1.27 5.55 6.64
CA GLY A 65 -0.13 5.08 6.62
C GLY A 65 -0.66 4.98 5.19
N LYS A 66 0.12 5.38 4.21
CA LYS A 66 -0.10 5.17 2.79
C LYS A 66 0.36 3.77 2.40
N ARG A 67 -0.50 3.07 1.67
CA ARG A 67 -0.14 1.82 1.00
C ARG A 67 0.74 2.14 -0.20
N LYS A 68 1.73 1.32 -0.44
CA LYS A 68 2.63 1.50 -1.58
C LYS A 68 2.03 0.83 -2.81
N ALA A 69 1.80 1.59 -3.87
CA ALA A 69 1.33 1.06 -5.13
C ALA A 69 2.34 1.33 -6.25
N LEU A 70 2.67 0.28 -6.99
CA LEU A 70 3.48 0.35 -8.21
C LEU A 70 2.55 0.18 -9.41
N ILE A 71 2.55 1.15 -10.32
CA ILE A 71 1.77 1.13 -11.56
C ILE A 71 2.74 0.82 -12.70
N VAL A 72 2.45 -0.21 -13.48
CA VAL A 72 3.28 -0.69 -14.58
C VAL A 72 2.44 -0.79 -15.85
N ASP A 73 2.65 0.14 -16.76
CA ASP A 73 1.98 0.20 -18.07
C ASP A 73 2.84 1.03 -19.03
N ASP A 74 2.94 0.67 -20.30
CA ASP A 74 3.66 1.42 -21.32
C ASP A 74 2.85 2.58 -21.90
N ASP A 75 1.53 2.60 -21.67
CA ASP A 75 0.65 3.70 -21.99
C ASP A 75 0.79 4.83 -20.96
N VAL A 76 1.60 5.83 -21.31
CA VAL A 76 1.91 6.97 -20.44
C VAL A 76 0.65 7.75 -20.04
N ASP A 77 -0.31 7.92 -20.95
CA ASP A 77 -1.54 8.66 -20.71
C ASP A 77 -2.40 7.93 -19.65
N LEU A 78 -2.47 6.61 -19.75
CA LEU A 78 -3.18 5.79 -18.76
C LEU A 78 -2.46 5.83 -17.40
N VAL A 79 -1.12 5.76 -17.38
CA VAL A 79 -0.33 5.87 -16.15
C VAL A 79 -0.60 7.19 -15.45
N GLU A 80 -0.60 8.32 -16.17
CA GLU A 80 -0.91 9.65 -15.61
C GLU A 80 -2.32 9.69 -15.01
N LEU A 81 -3.31 9.17 -15.72
CA LEU A 81 -4.70 9.11 -15.23
C LEU A 81 -4.82 8.26 -13.95
N LEU A 82 -4.11 7.12 -13.88
CA LEU A 82 -4.09 6.27 -12.70
C LEU A 82 -3.38 6.95 -11.53
N VAL A 83 -2.24 7.60 -11.77
CA VAL A 83 -1.51 8.37 -10.74
C VAL A 83 -2.43 9.43 -10.15
N ASP A 84 -3.08 10.24 -10.99
CA ASP A 84 -4.02 11.28 -10.54
C ASP A 84 -5.17 10.71 -9.70
N ALA A 85 -5.70 9.55 -10.06
CA ALA A 85 -6.78 8.91 -9.33
C ALA A 85 -6.33 8.39 -7.96
N PHE A 86 -5.18 7.73 -7.89
CA PHE A 86 -4.59 7.26 -6.63
C PHE A 86 -4.13 8.42 -5.73
N GLU A 87 -3.63 9.52 -6.30
CA GLU A 87 -3.25 10.72 -5.53
C GLU A 87 -4.49 11.42 -4.95
N ARG A 88 -5.59 11.49 -5.70
CA ARG A 88 -6.89 12.01 -5.19
C ARG A 88 -7.44 11.17 -4.04
N ASP A 89 -7.25 9.85 -4.08
CA ASP A 89 -7.58 8.96 -2.95
C ASP A 89 -6.74 9.30 -1.71
N GLY A 90 -5.48 9.68 -1.89
CA GLY A 90 -4.59 10.18 -0.86
C GLY A 90 -3.99 9.13 0.07
N ARG A 91 -4.42 7.86 0.00
CA ARG A 91 -3.98 6.76 0.87
C ARG A 91 -2.79 5.98 0.32
N PHE A 92 -2.28 6.35 -0.86
CA PHE A 92 -1.20 5.64 -1.54
C PHE A 92 0.07 6.48 -1.68
N GLU A 93 1.21 5.81 -1.57
CA GLU A 93 2.50 6.26 -2.05
C GLU A 93 2.76 5.55 -3.38
N LEU A 94 3.09 6.30 -4.44
CA LEU A 94 3.12 5.78 -5.79
C LEU A 94 4.52 5.72 -6.37
N ARG A 95 4.76 4.68 -7.17
CA ARG A 95 5.85 4.60 -8.14
C ARG A 95 5.28 4.08 -9.45
N THR A 96 5.93 4.41 -10.56
CA THR A 96 5.53 3.99 -11.91
C THR A 96 6.70 3.36 -12.64
N ALA A 97 6.40 2.43 -13.54
CA ALA A 97 7.33 1.86 -14.50
C ALA A 97 6.64 1.70 -15.86
N ASN A 98 7.38 1.90 -16.94
CA ASN A 98 6.83 1.82 -18.30
C ASN A 98 7.25 0.53 -19.03
N ASN A 99 7.94 -0.37 -18.33
CA ASN A 99 8.40 -1.64 -18.87
C ASN A 99 8.62 -2.67 -17.75
N GLY A 100 8.73 -3.92 -18.11
CA GLY A 100 8.84 -5.01 -17.15
C GLY A 100 10.18 -5.08 -16.44
N PHE A 101 11.27 -4.60 -17.06
CA PHE A 101 12.59 -4.57 -16.42
C PHE A 101 12.62 -3.59 -15.26
N ASP A 102 12.19 -2.35 -15.48
CA ASP A 102 12.10 -1.31 -14.43
C ASP A 102 11.11 -1.72 -13.34
N ALA A 103 9.98 -2.33 -13.72
CA ALA A 103 9.03 -2.89 -12.78
C ALA A 103 9.70 -3.89 -11.82
N GLY A 104 10.49 -4.82 -12.35
CA GLY A 104 11.21 -5.81 -11.55
C GLY A 104 12.23 -5.20 -10.59
N MET A 105 12.89 -4.11 -10.97
CA MET A 105 13.80 -3.36 -10.09
C MET A 105 13.02 -2.62 -9.00
N LEU A 106 11.97 -1.89 -9.39
CA LEU A 106 11.16 -1.10 -8.47
C LEU A 106 10.41 -1.96 -7.45
N VAL A 107 9.93 -3.13 -7.83
CA VAL A 107 9.31 -4.07 -6.87
C VAL A 107 10.28 -4.40 -5.74
N LYS A 108 11.57 -4.62 -6.04
CA LYS A 108 12.59 -4.94 -5.02
C LYS A 108 13.02 -3.74 -4.17
N GLU A 109 13.09 -2.55 -4.78
CA GLU A 109 13.53 -1.34 -4.08
C GLU A 109 12.40 -0.73 -3.25
N PHE A 110 11.22 -0.64 -3.84
CA PHE A 110 10.09 0.07 -3.27
C PHE A 110 9.27 -0.78 -2.29
N HIS A 111 9.30 -2.13 -2.44
CA HIS A 111 8.46 -3.06 -1.67
C HIS A 111 6.99 -2.66 -1.66
N PRO A 112 6.29 -2.66 -2.83
CA PRO A 112 4.91 -2.25 -2.92
C PRO A 112 3.97 -3.21 -2.18
N ASP A 113 2.86 -2.69 -1.64
CA ASP A 113 1.75 -3.51 -1.13
C ASP A 113 0.91 -4.06 -2.30
N ILE A 114 0.82 -3.29 -3.39
CA ILE A 114 0.10 -3.67 -4.61
C ILE A 114 0.86 -3.26 -5.87
N VAL A 115 0.82 -4.12 -6.89
CA VAL A 115 1.29 -3.83 -8.24
C VAL A 115 0.09 -3.86 -9.18
N VAL A 116 -0.19 -2.76 -9.87
CA VAL A 116 -1.09 -2.69 -11.02
C VAL A 116 -0.24 -2.94 -12.25
N LEU A 117 -0.48 -4.03 -12.97
CA LEU A 117 0.45 -4.53 -13.99
C LEU A 117 -0.27 -4.76 -15.32
N ASP A 118 0.12 -4.01 -16.35
CA ASP A 118 -0.26 -4.38 -17.71
C ASP A 118 0.46 -5.68 -18.11
N ILE A 119 -0.31 -6.55 -18.77
CA ILE A 119 0.22 -7.83 -19.25
C ILE A 119 0.96 -7.66 -20.59
N MET A 120 0.60 -6.66 -21.36
CA MET A 120 1.08 -6.43 -22.72
C MET A 120 2.23 -5.41 -22.75
N LEU A 121 3.25 -5.63 -21.93
CA LEU A 121 4.45 -4.76 -21.92
C LEU A 121 5.36 -5.04 -23.12
N PRO A 122 6.11 -4.02 -23.62
CA PRO A 122 6.89 -4.14 -24.85
C PRO A 122 8.14 -5.02 -24.73
N ASP A 123 8.69 -5.17 -23.53
CA ASP A 123 9.98 -5.85 -23.28
C ASP A 123 9.81 -7.23 -22.63
N ILE A 124 9.05 -7.32 -21.58
CA ILE A 124 8.82 -8.55 -20.81
C ILE A 124 7.31 -8.73 -20.62
N ASN A 125 6.81 -9.93 -20.91
CA ASN A 125 5.40 -10.23 -20.69
C ASN A 125 5.04 -10.10 -19.18
N GLY A 126 3.95 -9.42 -18.89
CA GLY A 126 3.47 -9.23 -17.50
C GLY A 126 3.31 -10.53 -16.72
N LYS A 127 3.04 -11.67 -17.38
CA LYS A 127 3.06 -13.01 -16.74
C LYS A 127 4.43 -13.32 -16.13
N GLU A 128 5.50 -13.00 -16.84
CA GLU A 128 6.87 -13.24 -16.36
C GLU A 128 7.19 -12.34 -15.16
N VAL A 129 6.70 -11.09 -15.16
CA VAL A 129 6.81 -10.20 -14.00
C VAL A 129 6.09 -10.79 -12.79
N CYS A 130 4.85 -11.28 -12.96
CA CYS A 130 4.10 -11.97 -11.89
C CYS A 130 4.89 -13.14 -11.31
N GLN A 131 5.39 -14.03 -12.18
CA GLN A 131 6.16 -15.20 -11.76
C GLN A 131 7.40 -14.82 -10.97
N ARG A 132 8.16 -13.82 -11.45
CA ARG A 132 9.37 -13.34 -10.76
C ARG A 132 9.05 -12.76 -9.39
N VAL A 133 7.96 -12.02 -9.25
CA VAL A 133 7.50 -11.49 -7.95
C VAL A 133 7.17 -12.65 -7.00
N ARG A 134 6.48 -13.69 -7.48
CA ARG A 134 6.10 -14.86 -6.65
C ARG A 134 7.28 -15.78 -6.30
N MET A 135 8.35 -15.76 -7.09
CA MET A 135 9.57 -16.53 -6.79
C MET A 135 10.36 -15.92 -5.62
N ASP A 136 10.15 -14.65 -5.32
CA ASP A 136 10.82 -13.95 -4.22
C ASP A 136 9.96 -14.03 -2.93
N LYS A 137 10.41 -14.83 -1.97
CA LYS A 137 9.70 -15.03 -0.70
C LYS A 137 9.50 -13.74 0.12
N THR A 138 10.31 -12.71 -0.13
CA THR A 138 10.16 -11.41 0.56
C THR A 138 8.97 -10.61 0.02
N MET A 139 8.37 -11.07 -1.08
CA MET A 139 7.26 -10.43 -1.81
C MET A 139 5.99 -11.29 -1.84
N GLU A 140 5.90 -12.29 -0.99
CA GLU A 140 4.77 -13.23 -0.94
C GLU A 140 3.43 -12.50 -0.71
N ASP A 141 3.44 -11.44 0.11
CA ASP A 141 2.25 -10.66 0.48
C ASP A 141 1.86 -9.59 -0.55
N VAL A 142 2.70 -9.30 -1.54
CA VAL A 142 2.42 -8.28 -2.58
C VAL A 142 1.18 -8.67 -3.37
N LYS A 143 0.18 -7.78 -3.44
CA LYS A 143 -1.00 -8.00 -4.28
C LYS A 143 -0.67 -7.62 -5.73
N ILE A 144 -1.10 -8.43 -6.68
CA ILE A 144 -0.92 -8.16 -8.10
C ILE A 144 -2.29 -8.09 -8.77
N LEU A 145 -2.63 -6.90 -9.25
CA LEU A 145 -3.80 -6.61 -10.08
C LEU A 145 -3.33 -6.51 -11.53
N CYS A 146 -3.64 -7.50 -12.33
CA CYS A 146 -3.33 -7.48 -13.77
C CYS A 146 -4.39 -6.68 -14.53
N ILE A 147 -3.95 -5.90 -15.52
CA ILE A 147 -4.81 -5.19 -16.46
C ILE A 147 -4.46 -5.56 -17.90
N SER A 148 -5.44 -5.65 -18.79
CA SER A 148 -5.19 -5.89 -20.22
C SER A 148 -6.39 -5.53 -21.09
N GLY A 149 -6.12 -5.10 -22.33
CA GLY A 149 -7.14 -4.79 -23.34
C GLY A 149 -7.73 -6.01 -24.04
N MET A 150 -6.96 -7.08 -24.22
CA MET A 150 -7.40 -8.30 -24.88
C MET A 150 -7.01 -9.52 -24.07
N ILE A 151 -8.00 -10.19 -23.48
CA ILE A 151 -7.79 -11.51 -22.89
C ILE A 151 -8.95 -12.42 -23.23
N GLU A 152 -8.63 -13.53 -23.88
CA GLU A 152 -9.51 -14.69 -23.97
C GLU A 152 -9.66 -15.31 -22.56
N GLN A 153 -10.83 -15.82 -22.23
CA GLN A 153 -11.12 -16.36 -20.89
C GLN A 153 -10.09 -17.41 -20.43
N ASP A 154 -9.56 -18.20 -21.36
CA ASP A 154 -8.56 -19.23 -21.08
C ASP A 154 -7.23 -18.63 -20.56
N LYS A 155 -6.88 -17.42 -21.01
CA LYS A 155 -5.67 -16.72 -20.59
C LYS A 155 -5.77 -16.06 -19.22
N VAL A 156 -6.99 -15.77 -18.75
CA VAL A 156 -7.20 -15.27 -17.38
C VAL A 156 -6.84 -16.34 -16.35
N ALA A 157 -7.25 -17.59 -16.58
CA ALA A 157 -6.90 -18.71 -15.72
C ALA A 157 -5.37 -18.88 -15.62
N ASP A 158 -4.65 -18.75 -16.74
CA ASP A 158 -3.20 -18.80 -16.79
C ASP A 158 -2.53 -17.68 -15.99
N LEU A 159 -3.11 -16.47 -16.02
CA LEU A 159 -2.60 -15.33 -15.24
C LEU A 159 -2.73 -15.55 -13.75
N MET A 160 -3.88 -16.04 -13.32
CA MET A 160 -4.12 -16.41 -11.92
C MET A 160 -3.14 -17.50 -11.48
N ALA A 161 -2.88 -18.49 -12.34
CA ALA A 161 -1.90 -19.55 -12.10
C ALA A 161 -0.45 -19.01 -12.02
N CYS A 162 -0.13 -17.89 -12.72
CA CYS A 162 1.15 -17.22 -12.62
C CYS A 162 1.32 -16.37 -11.35
N GLY A 163 0.28 -16.28 -10.51
CA GLY A 163 0.33 -15.61 -9.22
C GLY A 163 -0.32 -14.22 -9.18
N ALA A 164 -1.08 -13.82 -10.20
CA ALA A 164 -1.96 -12.67 -10.11
C ALA A 164 -3.04 -12.93 -9.04
N ASN A 165 -3.44 -11.90 -8.31
CA ASN A 165 -4.52 -11.99 -7.33
C ASN A 165 -5.87 -11.62 -7.94
N GLU A 166 -5.87 -10.67 -8.87
CA GLU A 166 -7.06 -10.17 -9.55
C GLU A 166 -6.72 -9.75 -10.97
N PHE A 167 -7.76 -9.64 -11.79
CA PHE A 167 -7.68 -9.18 -13.16
C PHE A 167 -8.75 -8.14 -13.46
N MET A 168 -8.44 -7.16 -14.32
CA MET A 168 -9.36 -6.17 -14.81
C MET A 168 -9.15 -5.94 -16.31
N GLN A 169 -10.23 -6.01 -17.08
CA GLN A 169 -10.19 -5.82 -18.53
C GLN A 169 -10.30 -4.34 -18.88
N LYS A 170 -9.43 -3.85 -19.76
CA LYS A 170 -9.56 -2.54 -20.43
C LYS A 170 -10.70 -2.59 -21.48
N PRO A 171 -11.57 -1.57 -21.62
CA PRO A 171 -11.58 -0.33 -20.85
C PRO A 171 -12.26 -0.47 -19.48
N PHE A 172 -11.75 0.24 -18.49
CA PHE A 172 -12.31 0.32 -17.14
C PHE A 172 -12.37 1.79 -16.70
N SER A 173 -13.15 2.12 -15.67
CA SER A 173 -13.02 3.41 -15.02
C SER A 173 -11.86 3.41 -14.03
N VAL A 174 -11.13 4.53 -13.94
CA VAL A 174 -9.99 4.65 -13.02
C VAL A 174 -10.43 4.51 -11.55
N GLU A 175 -11.65 4.99 -11.24
CA GLU A 175 -12.27 4.85 -9.92
C GLU A 175 -12.48 3.37 -9.56
N ALA A 176 -13.02 2.58 -10.50
CA ALA A 176 -13.23 1.14 -10.29
C ALA A 176 -11.91 0.39 -10.06
N LEU A 177 -10.81 0.84 -10.68
CA LEU A 177 -9.50 0.25 -10.45
C LEU A 177 -8.96 0.61 -9.06
N VAL A 178 -9.07 1.87 -8.62
CA VAL A 178 -8.66 2.31 -7.28
C VAL A 178 -9.49 1.60 -6.21
N ASP A 179 -10.81 1.48 -6.39
CA ASP A 179 -11.68 0.75 -5.46
C ASP A 179 -11.28 -0.73 -5.37
N LYS A 180 -10.99 -1.38 -6.50
CA LYS A 180 -10.51 -2.77 -6.53
C LYS A 180 -9.16 -2.90 -5.81
N ALA A 181 -8.23 -1.99 -6.02
CA ALA A 181 -6.94 -1.96 -5.32
C ALA A 181 -7.12 -1.81 -3.80
N CYS A 182 -8.01 -0.91 -3.38
CA CYS A 182 -8.36 -0.74 -1.97
C CYS A 182 -8.96 -2.02 -1.38
N HIS A 183 -9.89 -2.65 -2.09
CA HIS A 183 -10.51 -3.91 -1.64
C HIS A 183 -9.47 -5.04 -1.48
N MET A 184 -8.54 -5.18 -2.43
CA MET A 184 -7.47 -6.17 -2.37
C MET A 184 -6.52 -5.97 -1.18
N LEU A 185 -6.42 -4.75 -0.66
CA LEU A 185 -5.58 -4.37 0.48
C LEU A 185 -6.37 -4.28 1.80
N ASP A 186 -7.60 -4.78 1.85
CA ASP A 186 -8.51 -4.70 3.01
C ASP A 186 -8.67 -3.26 3.54
N MET A 187 -8.71 -2.28 2.62
CA MET A 187 -8.92 -0.87 2.94
C MET A 187 -10.41 -0.55 2.82
N GLU A 188 -10.96 0.17 3.81
CA GLU A 188 -12.37 0.59 3.77
C GLU A 188 -12.62 1.51 2.57
N SER A 189 -13.74 1.31 1.88
CA SER A 189 -14.18 2.18 0.79
C SER A 189 -14.45 3.60 1.32
N VAL A 190 -13.96 4.63 0.62
CA VAL A 190 -14.14 6.05 1.02
C VAL A 190 -15.54 6.56 0.62
N ASN A 191 -16.39 5.71 0.08
CA ASN A 191 -17.74 6.09 -0.33
C ASN A 191 -18.74 5.91 0.82
N SER A 192 -18.97 7.02 1.51
CA SER A 192 -20.23 7.31 2.20
C SER A 192 -20.53 8.79 2.08
#